data_689b851aea120e953a49bfbff750022e
#
_entry.id   689b851aea120e953a49bfbff750022e
#
_cell.length_a   1.000
_cell.length_b   1.000
_cell.length_c   1.000
_cell.angle_alpha   90.00
_cell.angle_beta   90.00
_cell.angle_gamma   90.00
#
_symmetry.space_group_name_H-M   'P 1'
#
loop_
_entity.id
_entity.type
_entity.pdbx_description
1 polymer ?
#
loop_
_entity_poly.entity_id
_entity_poly.type
_entity_poly.pdbx_seq_one_letter_code
_entity_poly.pdbx_strand_id
1 'polypeptide(L)'
;MAYRVTQRIISSDDLLYPYFDDLCRKSKLLYNAALFRVRNIFTGYDKEHRTENEVEVFQEVALLQRSYPNMHVRRVISYTHIEKMMRVTENPDFFSGLPRQTAQQMVKQSGTDFKNWLASLREYKKHPEKYLGKPKMPRYKKSDLTTVIITNQDAVLYRDDIGMSLKLPLQKQRLYFSNLFSDPVLKEVKIEPYYGRFLLCLTLEEPDLAFDPS
;
A
#
# COMPACT_ATOMS: atom_id res chain seq x y z
N MET A 1 -24.67 -9.72 -2.77
CA MET A 1 -23.21 -9.90 -3.04
C MET A 1 -22.53 -10.40 -1.79
N ALA A 2 -21.92 -11.57 -1.84
CA ALA A 2 -21.16 -12.15 -0.74
C ALA A 2 -19.66 -12.06 -1.03
N TYR A 3 -18.84 -11.81 0.00
CA TYR A 3 -17.40 -11.83 -0.11
C TYR A 3 -16.84 -13.02 0.66
N ARG A 4 -15.87 -13.69 0.06
CA ARG A 4 -15.11 -14.77 0.70
C ARG A 4 -13.63 -14.43 0.71
N VAL A 5 -12.95 -14.83 1.77
CA VAL A 5 -11.48 -14.74 1.85
C VAL A 5 -10.92 -16.16 1.82
N THR A 6 -10.06 -16.42 0.85
CA THR A 6 -9.29 -17.67 0.77
C THR A 6 -7.84 -17.37 1.14
N GLN A 7 -7.24 -18.24 1.94
CA GLN A 7 -5.90 -18.04 2.48
C GLN A 7 -4.97 -19.19 2.08
N ARG A 8 -3.69 -18.84 1.84
CA ARG A 8 -2.60 -19.79 1.62
C ARG A 8 -1.34 -19.32 2.33
N ILE A 9 -0.65 -20.23 2.99
CA ILE A 9 0.67 -19.98 3.58
C ILE A 9 1.73 -20.26 2.52
N ILE A 10 2.67 -19.33 2.36
CA ILE A 10 3.86 -19.44 1.53
C ILE A 10 5.04 -19.63 2.49
N SER A 11 5.60 -20.82 2.50
CA SER A 11 6.75 -21.20 3.32
C SER A 11 8.07 -20.87 2.63
N SER A 12 9.18 -20.92 3.35
CA SER A 12 10.51 -20.56 2.86
C SER A 12 11.03 -21.48 1.72
N ASP A 13 10.46 -22.66 1.57
CA ASP A 13 10.71 -23.63 0.52
C ASP A 13 9.85 -23.42 -0.74
N ASP A 14 8.85 -22.53 -0.69
CA ASP A 14 8.04 -22.17 -1.86
C ASP A 14 8.87 -21.34 -2.87
N LEU A 15 8.76 -21.67 -4.15
CA LEU A 15 9.48 -20.98 -5.24
C LEU A 15 9.14 -19.49 -5.32
N LEU A 16 7.98 -19.07 -4.83
CA LEU A 16 7.56 -17.67 -4.81
C LEU A 16 7.96 -16.93 -3.53
N TYR A 17 8.55 -17.61 -2.54
CA TYR A 17 8.96 -16.96 -1.29
C TYR A 17 9.89 -15.76 -1.52
N PRO A 18 10.96 -15.85 -2.37
CA PRO A 18 11.83 -14.70 -2.62
C PRO A 18 11.09 -13.51 -3.24
N TYR A 19 10.08 -13.76 -4.07
CA TYR A 19 9.24 -12.71 -4.65
C TYR A 19 8.43 -11.99 -3.58
N PHE A 20 7.82 -12.71 -2.64
CA PHE A 20 7.06 -12.11 -1.56
C PHE A 20 7.95 -11.33 -0.58
N ASP A 21 9.15 -11.83 -0.29
CA ASP A 21 10.13 -11.13 0.55
C ASP A 21 10.55 -9.80 -0.09
N ASP A 22 10.97 -9.83 -1.36
CA ASP A 22 11.39 -8.64 -2.12
C ASP A 22 10.24 -7.61 -2.21
N LEU A 23 9.02 -8.07 -2.54
CA LEU A 23 7.84 -7.22 -2.65
C LEU A 23 7.51 -6.52 -1.35
N CYS A 24 7.50 -7.25 -0.23
CA CYS A 24 7.18 -6.71 1.10
C CYS A 24 8.28 -5.75 1.61
N ARG A 25 9.55 -6.05 1.33
CA ARG A 25 10.70 -5.22 1.69
C ARG A 25 10.71 -3.90 0.92
N LYS A 26 10.61 -3.93 -0.40
CA LYS A 26 10.53 -2.74 -1.26
C LYS A 26 9.32 -1.87 -0.93
N SER A 27 8.18 -2.49 -0.67
CA SER A 27 6.96 -1.79 -0.27
C SER A 27 7.12 -1.04 1.06
N LYS A 28 7.83 -1.61 2.04
CA LYS A 28 8.16 -0.94 3.30
C LYS A 28 9.05 0.27 3.07
N LEU A 29 10.09 0.15 2.25
CA LEU A 29 10.99 1.25 1.93
C LEU A 29 10.23 2.38 1.25
N LEU A 30 9.45 2.08 0.23
CA LEU A 30 8.62 3.06 -0.48
C LEU A 30 7.58 3.75 0.43
N TYR A 31 6.90 3.01 1.31
CA TYR A 31 6.00 3.60 2.30
C TYR A 31 6.73 4.60 3.19
N ASN A 32 7.91 4.23 3.70
CA ASN A 32 8.70 5.10 4.57
C ASN A 32 9.22 6.34 3.82
N ALA A 33 9.67 6.18 2.59
CA ALA A 33 10.11 7.30 1.74
C ALA A 33 8.97 8.28 1.44
N ALA A 34 7.76 7.77 1.18
CA ALA A 34 6.57 8.60 1.00
C ALA A 34 6.15 9.30 2.31
N LEU A 35 6.14 8.57 3.43
CA LEU A 35 5.79 9.12 4.74
C LEU A 35 6.82 10.17 5.20
N PHE A 36 8.10 10.04 4.85
CA PHE A 36 9.13 11.03 5.11
C PHE A 36 8.73 12.40 4.52
N ARG A 37 8.28 12.42 3.29
CA ARG A 37 7.82 13.63 2.60
C ARG A 37 6.58 14.21 3.24
N VAL A 38 5.58 13.38 3.51
CA VAL A 38 4.32 13.82 4.15
C VAL A 38 4.58 14.47 5.50
N ARG A 39 5.43 13.87 6.32
CA ARG A 39 5.75 14.37 7.67
C ARG A 39 6.52 15.67 7.63
N ASN A 40 7.60 15.74 6.84
CA ASN A 40 8.48 16.90 6.80
C ASN A 40 7.82 18.11 6.13
N ILE A 41 6.94 17.90 5.14
CA ILE A 41 6.11 18.99 4.61
C ILE A 41 5.17 19.52 5.70
N PHE A 42 4.46 18.62 6.39
CA PHE A 42 3.51 19.04 7.43
C PHE A 42 4.16 19.79 8.57
N THR A 43 5.32 19.33 9.06
CA THR A 43 6.01 19.95 10.19
C THR A 43 6.78 21.21 9.80
N GLY A 44 7.34 21.26 8.60
CA GLY A 44 8.18 22.37 8.11
C GLY A 44 7.41 23.49 7.38
N TYR A 45 6.09 23.32 7.15
CA TYR A 45 5.32 24.20 6.24
C TYR A 45 5.35 25.69 6.66
N ASP A 46 5.07 25.97 7.91
CA ASP A 46 5.00 27.34 8.46
C ASP A 46 6.23 27.69 9.32
N LYS A 47 7.33 26.91 9.23
CA LYS A 47 8.53 27.16 10.03
C LYS A 47 9.45 28.19 9.38
N GLU A 48 9.94 29.11 10.18
CA GLU A 48 11.03 30.03 9.81
C GLU A 48 12.37 29.27 9.74
N HIS A 49 12.65 28.42 10.75
CA HIS A 49 13.84 27.58 10.81
C HIS A 49 13.49 26.11 10.66
N ARG A 50 13.81 25.52 9.51
CA ARG A 50 13.59 24.11 9.17
C ARG A 50 14.75 23.24 9.62
N THR A 51 14.43 22.01 10.03
CA THR A 51 15.45 20.96 10.22
C THR A 51 16.06 20.55 8.88
N GLU A 52 17.21 19.86 8.89
CA GLU A 52 17.87 19.35 7.67
C GLU A 52 16.90 18.53 6.81
N ASN A 53 16.16 17.58 7.40
CA ASN A 53 15.17 16.76 6.69
C ASN A 53 14.04 17.61 6.06
N GLU A 54 13.59 18.65 6.77
CA GLU A 54 12.57 19.56 6.24
C GLU A 54 13.15 20.39 5.08
N VAL A 55 14.40 20.87 5.19
CA VAL A 55 15.09 21.58 4.10
C VAL A 55 15.19 20.70 2.85
N GLU A 56 15.66 19.45 3.01
CA GLU A 56 15.73 18.46 1.94
C GLU A 56 14.38 18.31 1.21
N VAL A 57 13.31 18.06 1.97
CA VAL A 57 11.99 17.86 1.37
C VAL A 57 11.44 19.14 0.72
N PHE A 58 11.75 20.33 1.26
CA PHE A 58 11.34 21.58 0.60
C PHE A 58 12.15 21.90 -0.65
N GLN A 59 13.38 21.40 -0.80
CA GLN A 59 14.11 21.42 -2.09
C GLN A 59 13.42 20.54 -3.13
N GLU A 60 12.92 19.34 -2.73
CA GLU A 60 12.10 18.49 -3.61
C GLU A 60 10.77 19.18 -4.01
N VAL A 61 10.14 19.93 -3.08
CA VAL A 61 8.96 20.74 -3.39
C VAL A 61 9.28 21.80 -4.44
N ALA A 62 10.44 22.45 -4.35
CA ALA A 62 10.87 23.44 -5.36
C ALA A 62 11.11 22.79 -6.73
N LEU A 63 11.68 21.58 -6.79
CA LEU A 63 11.81 20.80 -8.02
C LEU A 63 10.44 20.44 -8.61
N LEU A 64 9.51 19.97 -7.76
CA LEU A 64 8.15 19.69 -8.19
C LEU A 64 7.48 20.91 -8.83
N GLN A 65 7.57 22.08 -8.17
CA GLN A 65 6.95 23.31 -8.67
C GLN A 65 7.58 23.82 -9.97
N ARG A 66 8.89 23.61 -10.16
CA ARG A 66 9.57 23.90 -11.45
C ARG A 66 9.05 22.98 -12.56
N SER A 67 8.89 21.70 -12.29
CA SER A 67 8.41 20.70 -13.26
C SER A 67 6.90 20.80 -13.53
N TYR A 68 6.14 21.26 -12.53
CA TYR A 68 4.68 21.39 -12.56
C TYR A 68 4.24 22.72 -11.95
N PRO A 69 4.36 23.86 -12.68
CA PRO A 69 4.10 25.21 -12.13
C PRO A 69 2.72 25.40 -11.49
N ASN A 70 1.71 24.67 -11.98
CA ASN A 70 0.33 24.75 -11.47
C ASN A 70 0.08 23.88 -10.22
N MET A 71 1.11 23.19 -9.70
CA MET A 71 0.97 22.38 -8.51
C MET A 71 1.36 23.16 -7.25
N HIS A 72 0.37 23.59 -6.50
CA HIS A 72 0.59 24.27 -5.22
C HIS A 72 0.60 23.26 -4.07
N VAL A 73 1.76 23.13 -3.42
CA VAL A 73 1.90 22.29 -2.23
C VAL A 73 1.26 23.00 -1.04
N ARG A 74 0.44 22.27 -0.29
CA ARG A 74 -0.20 22.73 0.96
C ARG A 74 0.39 21.95 2.13
N ARG A 75 0.19 22.44 3.34
CA ARG A 75 0.63 21.76 4.58
C ARG A 75 0.23 20.29 4.65
N VAL A 76 -0.98 19.95 4.21
CA VAL A 76 -1.44 18.56 4.04
C VAL A 76 -1.35 18.22 2.56
N ILE A 77 -0.32 17.46 2.22
CA ILE A 77 -0.02 17.11 0.83
C ILE A 77 -0.93 15.98 0.34
N SER A 78 -1.31 16.02 -0.94
CA SER A 78 -2.08 14.95 -1.58
C SER A 78 -1.19 13.84 -2.13
N TYR A 79 -1.79 12.65 -2.35
CA TYR A 79 -1.15 11.52 -3.03
C TYR A 79 -0.47 11.94 -4.35
N THR A 80 -1.18 12.69 -5.20
CA THR A 80 -0.67 13.12 -6.51
C THR A 80 0.61 13.96 -6.40
N HIS A 81 0.70 14.82 -5.38
CA HIS A 81 1.91 15.61 -5.15
C HIS A 81 3.07 14.72 -4.71
N ILE A 82 2.83 13.77 -3.78
CA ILE A 82 3.87 12.86 -3.29
C ILE A 82 4.39 12.01 -4.46
N GLU A 83 3.50 11.42 -5.25
CA GLU A 83 3.88 10.61 -6.41
C GLU A 83 4.73 11.40 -7.41
N LYS A 84 4.30 12.60 -7.77
CA LYS A 84 5.06 13.46 -8.69
C LYS A 84 6.38 13.93 -8.10
N MET A 85 6.44 14.24 -6.80
CA MET A 85 7.71 14.53 -6.12
C MET A 85 8.69 13.37 -6.27
N MET A 86 8.25 12.14 -5.95
CA MET A 86 9.10 10.96 -6.07
C MET A 86 9.55 10.68 -7.51
N ARG A 87 8.76 11.07 -8.50
CA ARG A 87 9.15 10.98 -9.92
C ARG A 87 10.19 12.01 -10.31
N VAL A 88 10.01 13.29 -9.98
CA VAL A 88 10.94 14.36 -10.37
C VAL A 88 12.27 14.28 -9.62
N THR A 89 12.28 13.64 -8.45
CA THR A 89 13.50 13.37 -7.69
C THR A 89 14.14 12.02 -8.02
N GLU A 90 13.58 11.28 -8.98
CA GLU A 90 14.03 9.93 -9.37
C GLU A 90 14.25 9.02 -8.15
N ASN A 91 13.31 9.08 -7.19
CA ASN A 91 13.45 8.37 -5.92
C ASN A 91 13.65 6.86 -6.15
N PRO A 92 14.74 6.25 -5.64
CA PRO A 92 15.10 4.86 -5.91
C PRO A 92 14.05 3.86 -5.39
N ASP A 93 13.38 4.15 -4.26
CA ASP A 93 12.35 3.28 -3.71
C ASP A 93 11.08 3.28 -4.59
N PHE A 94 10.78 4.40 -5.26
CA PHE A 94 9.66 4.49 -6.20
C PHE A 94 9.95 3.73 -7.51
N PHE A 95 11.21 3.71 -7.94
CA PHE A 95 11.67 3.01 -9.15
C PHE A 95 12.34 1.65 -8.85
N SER A 96 12.09 1.07 -7.68
CA SER A 96 12.70 -0.19 -7.20
C SER A 96 12.29 -1.46 -7.96
N GLY A 97 11.42 -1.33 -8.98
CA GLY A 97 10.88 -2.46 -9.73
C GLY A 97 9.62 -3.09 -9.12
N LEU A 98 8.95 -2.41 -8.17
CA LEU A 98 7.61 -2.79 -7.72
C LEU A 98 6.60 -2.73 -8.88
N PRO A 99 5.57 -3.60 -8.91
CA PRO A 99 4.44 -3.43 -9.80
C PRO A 99 3.84 -2.04 -9.64
N ARG A 100 3.50 -1.40 -10.76
CA ARG A 100 3.11 0.02 -10.78
C ARG A 100 1.97 0.35 -9.81
N GLN A 101 0.91 -0.46 -9.83
CA GLN A 101 -0.24 -0.25 -8.95
C GLN A 101 0.14 -0.48 -7.48
N THR A 102 0.97 -1.49 -7.20
CA THR A 102 1.47 -1.75 -5.85
C THR A 102 2.27 -0.55 -5.32
N ALA A 103 3.19 0.01 -6.13
CA ALA A 103 3.94 1.21 -5.76
C ALA A 103 3.01 2.40 -5.48
N GLN A 104 2.01 2.63 -6.33
CA GLN A 104 1.02 3.69 -6.14
C GLN A 104 0.19 3.49 -4.86
N GLN A 105 -0.20 2.26 -4.54
CA GLN A 105 -0.93 1.96 -3.31
C GLN A 105 -0.08 2.23 -2.06
N MET A 106 1.21 1.93 -2.06
CA MET A 106 2.10 2.23 -0.93
C MET A 106 2.23 3.74 -0.68
N VAL A 107 2.41 4.52 -1.74
CA VAL A 107 2.44 5.99 -1.65
C VAL A 107 1.09 6.53 -1.15
N LYS A 108 -0.02 6.03 -1.69
CA LYS A 108 -1.37 6.41 -1.27
C LYS A 108 -1.63 6.08 0.20
N GLN A 109 -1.18 4.91 0.67
CA GLN A 109 -1.33 4.45 2.04
C GLN A 109 -0.69 5.42 3.03
N SER A 110 0.52 5.92 2.77
CA SER A 110 1.20 6.87 3.64
C SER A 110 0.39 8.17 3.84
N GLY A 111 -0.19 8.68 2.75
CA GLY A 111 -1.07 9.86 2.79
C GLY A 111 -2.40 9.59 3.51
N THR A 112 -2.96 8.39 3.34
CA THR A 112 -4.20 7.96 4.01
C THR A 112 -4.00 7.83 5.51
N ASP A 113 -2.92 7.17 5.95
CA ASP A 113 -2.57 7.03 7.36
C ASP A 113 -2.41 8.40 8.02
N PHE A 114 -1.79 9.34 7.31
CA PHE A 114 -1.62 10.71 7.80
C PHE A 114 -2.94 11.46 7.94
N LYS A 115 -3.85 11.33 6.96
CA LYS A 115 -5.19 11.93 7.01
C LYS A 115 -6.03 11.32 8.13
N ASN A 116 -5.95 10.02 8.35
CA ASN A 116 -6.63 9.31 9.43
C ASN A 116 -6.14 9.82 10.81
N TRP A 117 -4.83 10.03 10.96
CA TRP A 117 -4.29 10.64 12.16
C TRP A 117 -4.86 12.05 12.40
N LEU A 118 -4.92 12.90 11.37
CA LEU A 118 -5.51 14.24 11.48
C LEU A 118 -7.00 14.20 11.86
N ALA A 119 -7.75 13.24 11.31
CA ALA A 119 -9.14 13.01 11.67
C ALA A 119 -9.26 12.59 13.14
N SER A 120 -8.42 11.65 13.59
CA SER A 120 -8.36 11.21 14.99
C SER A 120 -7.99 12.36 15.94
N LEU A 121 -7.09 13.27 15.55
CA LEU A 121 -6.77 14.44 16.36
C LEU A 121 -7.95 15.41 16.50
N ARG A 122 -8.75 15.58 15.44
CA ARG A 122 -9.96 16.43 15.50
C ARG A 122 -11.02 15.81 16.40
N GLU A 123 -11.20 14.49 16.32
CA GLU A 123 -12.14 13.76 17.19
C GLU A 123 -11.66 13.78 18.64
N TYR A 124 -10.38 13.56 18.89
CA TYR A 124 -9.77 13.65 20.22
C TYR A 124 -9.98 15.02 20.89
N LYS A 125 -9.95 16.11 20.12
CA LYS A 125 -10.23 17.46 20.66
C LYS A 125 -11.67 17.64 21.15
N LYS A 126 -12.62 16.90 20.55
CA LYS A 126 -14.04 16.95 20.90
C LYS A 126 -14.40 15.93 21.97
N HIS A 127 -13.79 14.78 21.92
CA HIS A 127 -14.11 13.59 22.71
C HIS A 127 -12.84 12.91 23.23
N PRO A 128 -12.05 13.56 24.11
CA PRO A 128 -10.81 12.97 24.64
C PRO A 128 -11.06 11.69 25.43
N GLU A 129 -12.26 11.55 26.03
CA GLU A 129 -12.70 10.38 26.80
C GLU A 129 -12.78 9.07 25.97
N LYS A 130 -12.89 9.18 24.64
CA LYS A 130 -12.92 8.00 23.75
C LYS A 130 -11.54 7.41 23.46
N TYR A 131 -10.48 8.03 23.94
CA TYR A 131 -9.10 7.68 23.60
C TYR A 131 -8.28 7.40 24.85
N LEU A 132 -7.39 6.41 24.79
CA LEU A 132 -6.41 6.14 25.85
C LEU A 132 -5.32 7.23 25.96
N GLY A 133 -5.28 8.17 25.03
CA GLY A 133 -4.32 9.27 24.98
C GLY A 133 -4.32 9.96 23.63
N LYS A 134 -3.59 11.08 23.55
CA LYS A 134 -3.52 11.88 22.32
C LYS A 134 -2.99 11.06 21.13
N PRO A 135 -3.70 11.01 19.99
CA PRO A 135 -3.24 10.31 18.79
C PRO A 135 -1.86 10.79 18.33
N LYS A 136 -0.97 9.85 18.08
CA LYS A 136 0.41 10.14 17.64
C LYS A 136 0.51 10.09 16.12
N MET A 137 1.33 10.96 15.55
CA MET A 137 1.63 10.99 14.12
C MET A 137 2.11 9.62 13.64
N PRO A 138 1.71 9.16 12.43
CA PRO A 138 2.19 7.91 11.87
C PRO A 138 3.71 7.80 11.92
N ARG A 139 4.22 6.65 12.34
CA ARG A 139 5.64 6.38 12.45
C ARG A 139 6.13 5.59 11.24
N TYR A 140 7.42 5.69 10.97
CA TYR A 140 8.08 4.80 10.01
C TYR A 140 7.93 3.34 10.42
N LYS A 141 7.70 2.48 9.44
CA LYS A 141 7.66 1.03 9.64
C LYS A 141 9.08 0.56 10.00
N LYS A 142 9.23 -0.06 11.18
CA LYS A 142 10.52 -0.52 11.69
C LYS A 142 10.83 -1.96 11.25
N SER A 143 9.80 -2.81 11.09
CA SER A 143 9.96 -4.17 10.57
C SER A 143 10.57 -4.11 9.18
N ASP A 144 11.38 -5.10 8.81
CA ASP A 144 11.97 -5.19 7.48
C ASP A 144 10.94 -5.41 6.38
N LEU A 145 9.81 -5.99 6.73
CA LEU A 145 8.72 -6.34 5.83
C LEU A 145 7.44 -5.59 6.20
N THR A 146 6.60 -5.32 5.22
CA THR A 146 5.25 -4.78 5.42
C THR A 146 4.22 -5.56 4.62
N THR A 147 2.97 -5.53 5.07
CA THR A 147 1.82 -6.00 4.30
C THR A 147 1.71 -5.25 2.98
N VAL A 148 1.40 -6.00 1.92
CA VAL A 148 1.20 -5.49 0.56
C VAL A 148 -0.18 -5.85 0.06
N ILE A 149 -0.83 -4.93 -0.64
CA ILE A 149 -2.10 -5.16 -1.34
C ILE A 149 -1.84 -5.03 -2.83
N ILE A 150 -2.22 -6.06 -3.58
CA ILE A 150 -2.22 -6.10 -5.04
C ILE A 150 -3.67 -6.09 -5.49
N THR A 151 -4.04 -5.11 -6.31
CA THR A 151 -5.41 -4.99 -6.83
C THR A 151 -5.66 -5.99 -7.96
N ASN A 152 -6.91 -6.19 -8.29
CA ASN A 152 -7.34 -6.99 -9.45
C ASN A 152 -6.92 -6.42 -10.82
N GLN A 153 -6.29 -5.25 -10.85
CA GLN A 153 -5.68 -4.71 -12.07
C GLN A 153 -4.31 -5.34 -12.37
N ASP A 154 -3.59 -5.79 -11.33
CA ASP A 154 -2.25 -6.39 -11.44
C ASP A 154 -2.26 -7.90 -11.20
N ALA A 155 -3.23 -8.43 -10.45
CA ALA A 155 -3.38 -9.86 -10.18
C ALA A 155 -4.64 -10.40 -10.88
N VAL A 156 -4.53 -11.59 -11.48
CA VAL A 156 -5.62 -12.19 -12.27
C VAL A 156 -5.84 -13.64 -11.85
N LEU A 157 -7.10 -14.02 -11.66
CA LEU A 157 -7.51 -15.42 -11.55
C LEU A 157 -7.78 -15.99 -12.94
N TYR A 158 -7.32 -17.21 -13.15
CA TYR A 158 -7.59 -18.01 -14.33
C TYR A 158 -8.25 -19.31 -13.89
N ARG A 159 -9.20 -19.81 -14.72
CA ARG A 159 -9.70 -21.15 -14.63
C ARG A 159 -9.11 -21.97 -15.78
N ASP A 160 -8.61 -23.15 -15.49
CA ASP A 160 -8.17 -24.14 -16.45
C ASP A 160 -8.66 -25.53 -16.01
N ASP A 161 -8.27 -26.58 -16.75
CA ASP A 161 -8.71 -27.97 -16.50
C ASP A 161 -8.20 -28.52 -15.14
N ILE A 162 -7.19 -27.89 -14.55
CA ILE A 162 -6.62 -28.27 -13.25
C ILE A 162 -7.36 -27.57 -12.09
N GLY A 163 -8.02 -26.43 -12.35
CA GLY A 163 -8.71 -25.65 -11.35
C GLY A 163 -8.49 -24.14 -11.48
N MET A 164 -8.57 -23.44 -10.36
CA MET A 164 -8.34 -21.99 -10.32
C MET A 164 -6.88 -21.68 -10.02
N SER A 165 -6.30 -20.77 -10.79
CA SER A 165 -4.93 -20.32 -10.59
C SER A 165 -4.81 -18.81 -10.54
N LEU A 166 -3.97 -18.30 -9.63
CA LEU A 166 -3.64 -16.89 -9.46
C LEU A 166 -2.34 -16.57 -10.19
N LYS A 167 -2.37 -15.61 -11.10
CA LYS A 167 -1.21 -14.97 -11.68
C LYS A 167 -0.91 -13.66 -10.95
N LEU A 168 0.28 -13.57 -10.38
CA LEU A 168 0.79 -12.36 -9.74
C LEU A 168 1.60 -11.51 -10.74
N PRO A 169 1.67 -10.18 -10.54
CA PRO A 169 2.44 -9.31 -11.41
C PRO A 169 3.93 -9.67 -11.39
N LEU A 170 4.61 -9.53 -12.51
CA LEU A 170 6.02 -9.82 -12.71
C LEU A 170 6.42 -11.30 -12.49
N GLN A 171 5.44 -12.21 -12.28
CA GLN A 171 5.68 -13.63 -12.11
C GLN A 171 5.20 -14.44 -13.33
N LYS A 172 6.00 -15.44 -13.71
CA LYS A 172 5.59 -16.43 -14.72
C LYS A 172 4.81 -17.58 -14.10
N GLN A 173 5.16 -17.95 -12.88
CA GLN A 173 4.54 -19.03 -12.12
C GLN A 173 3.15 -18.63 -11.63
N ARG A 174 2.21 -19.57 -11.67
CA ARG A 174 0.86 -19.41 -11.11
C ARG A 174 0.72 -20.21 -9.82
N LEU A 175 -0.11 -19.70 -8.92
CA LEU A 175 -0.49 -20.38 -7.68
C LEU A 175 -1.86 -21.03 -7.87
N TYR A 176 -1.94 -22.35 -7.76
CA TYR A 176 -3.17 -23.12 -7.90
C TYR A 176 -3.94 -23.23 -6.57
N PHE A 177 -5.26 -23.18 -6.66
CA PHE A 177 -6.18 -23.28 -5.53
C PHE A 177 -7.22 -24.38 -5.84
N SER A 178 -7.14 -25.50 -5.11
CA SER A 178 -8.01 -26.69 -5.31
C SER A 178 -9.42 -26.52 -4.74
N ASN A 179 -9.66 -25.54 -3.90
CA ASN A 179 -10.92 -25.33 -3.15
C ASN A 179 -11.74 -24.12 -3.64
N LEU A 180 -11.46 -23.62 -4.84
CA LEU A 180 -12.28 -22.60 -5.49
C LEU A 180 -13.15 -23.26 -6.56
N PHE A 181 -14.40 -23.59 -6.18
CA PHE A 181 -15.35 -24.32 -7.04
C PHE A 181 -16.29 -23.42 -7.83
N SER A 182 -16.52 -22.18 -7.39
CA SER A 182 -17.29 -21.14 -8.07
C SER A 182 -16.40 -20.35 -9.05
N ASP A 183 -17.00 -19.47 -9.86
CA ASP A 183 -16.28 -18.48 -10.67
C ASP A 183 -16.28 -17.12 -9.95
N PRO A 184 -15.49 -16.97 -8.88
CA PRO A 184 -15.47 -15.74 -8.11
C PRO A 184 -14.71 -14.63 -8.84
N VAL A 185 -15.09 -13.40 -8.59
CA VAL A 185 -14.34 -12.22 -9.06
C VAL A 185 -13.28 -11.83 -8.04
N LEU A 186 -12.01 -11.81 -8.44
CA LEU A 186 -10.93 -11.33 -7.59
C LEU A 186 -11.08 -9.83 -7.34
N LYS A 187 -11.06 -9.40 -6.09
CA LYS A 187 -11.07 -7.99 -5.68
C LYS A 187 -9.70 -7.49 -5.31
N GLU A 188 -9.01 -8.25 -4.45
CA GLU A 188 -7.65 -7.93 -4.04
C GLU A 188 -6.88 -9.18 -3.58
N VAL A 189 -5.58 -9.07 -3.62
CA VAL A 189 -4.64 -10.03 -3.04
C VAL A 189 -3.85 -9.30 -1.97
N LYS A 190 -3.93 -9.79 -0.73
CA LYS A 190 -3.18 -9.26 0.41
C LYS A 190 -2.07 -10.24 0.77
N ILE A 191 -0.87 -9.72 0.93
CA ILE A 191 0.33 -10.48 1.32
C ILE A 191 0.78 -9.95 2.67
N GLU A 192 0.74 -10.80 3.70
CA GLU A 192 1.11 -10.45 5.06
C GLU A 192 2.36 -11.24 5.49
N PRO A 193 3.42 -10.57 5.97
CA PRO A 193 4.49 -11.25 6.68
C PRO A 193 3.95 -11.96 7.92
N TYR A 194 4.22 -13.27 8.06
CA TYR A 194 3.65 -14.11 9.09
C TYR A 194 4.67 -15.11 9.63
N TYR A 195 5.31 -14.82 10.76
CA TYR A 195 6.26 -15.71 11.47
C TYR A 195 7.30 -16.38 10.54
N GLY A 196 8.04 -15.58 9.77
CA GLY A 196 9.05 -16.10 8.83
C GLY A 196 8.48 -16.73 7.56
N ARG A 197 7.18 -16.61 7.33
CA ARG A 197 6.41 -17.04 6.15
C ARG A 197 5.60 -15.87 5.63
N PHE A 198 4.80 -16.11 4.59
CA PHE A 198 3.81 -15.15 4.12
C PHE A 198 2.42 -15.77 4.14
N LEU A 199 1.44 -15.01 4.62
CA LEU A 199 0.03 -15.32 4.48
C LEU A 199 -0.50 -14.59 3.26
N LEU A 200 -0.89 -15.36 2.24
CA LEU A 200 -1.54 -14.86 1.04
C LEU A 200 -3.06 -14.95 1.23
N CYS A 201 -3.75 -13.81 1.19
CA CYS A 201 -5.20 -13.73 1.32
C CYS A 201 -5.80 -13.21 0.01
N LEU A 202 -6.74 -13.94 -0.57
CA LEU A 202 -7.52 -13.53 -1.73
C LEU A 202 -8.91 -13.09 -1.27
N THR A 203 -9.27 -11.85 -1.51
CA THR A 203 -10.65 -11.38 -1.34
C THR A 203 -11.39 -11.60 -2.66
N LEU A 204 -12.41 -12.43 -2.59
CA LEU A 204 -13.20 -12.89 -3.71
C LEU A 204 -14.67 -12.43 -3.54
N GLU A 205 -15.25 -11.93 -4.60
CA GLU A 205 -16.69 -11.70 -4.68
C GLU A 205 -17.33 -12.92 -5.34
N GLU A 206 -18.23 -13.57 -4.61
CA GLU A 206 -18.97 -14.72 -5.12
C GLU A 206 -20.14 -14.26 -5.98
N PRO A 207 -20.43 -14.95 -7.09
CA PRO A 207 -21.66 -14.71 -7.83
C PRO A 207 -22.86 -14.94 -6.90
N ASP A 208 -23.89 -14.11 -7.04
CA ASP A 208 -25.17 -14.39 -6.37
C ASP A 208 -25.67 -15.75 -6.87
N LEU A 209 -25.66 -16.74 -6.00
CA LEU A 209 -26.35 -17.99 -6.28
C LEU A 209 -27.83 -17.63 -6.46
N ALA A 210 -28.34 -17.75 -7.66
CA ALA A 210 -29.78 -17.67 -7.89
C ALA A 210 -30.42 -18.71 -6.95
N PHE A 211 -31.14 -18.24 -5.95
CA PHE A 211 -31.97 -19.09 -5.13
C PHE A 211 -33.05 -19.59 -6.05
N ASP A 212 -32.94 -20.84 -6.48
CA ASP A 212 -34.02 -21.54 -7.19
C ASP A 212 -34.99 -22.01 -6.12
N PRO A 213 -36.19 -21.40 -5.98
CA PRO A 213 -37.20 -21.86 -5.05
C PRO A 213 -38.02 -22.98 -5.73
N SER A 214 -37.38 -24.13 -5.94
CA SER A 214 -38.15 -25.35 -6.34
C SER A 214 -38.61 -26.12 -5.11
#